data_5faf7c1ccfb5e5ee7cac3bdd2c49bdb6
#
_entry.id   5faf7c1ccfb5e5ee7cac3bdd2c49bdb6
#
_cell.length_a   1.000
_cell.length_b   1.000
_cell.length_c   1.000
_cell.angle_alpha   90.00
_cell.angle_beta   90.00
_cell.angle_gamma   90.00
#
_symmetry.space_group_name_H-M   'P 1'
#
loop_
_entity.id
_entity.type
_entity.pdbx_description
1 polymer ?
#
loop_
_entity_poly.entity_id
_entity_poly.type
_entity_poly.pdbx_seq_one_letter_code
_entity_poly.pdbx_strand_id
1 'polypeptide(L)'
;MKNVRLVSDWKTDHDIMNTMSSGQISAVVIALTLALNRVYAKNFSTILIDDPVQTMDDINMSSLVELLRNDFSDKQIILSTHEDKVARYFTYKYIKHSGKVKIVNLMQRKEYVPTNSYVYRGAMKSEASSAG
;
A
#
# COMPACT_ATOMS: atom_id res chain seq x y z
N MET A 1 28.66 -14.80 10.29
CA MET A 1 27.33 -14.29 9.94
C MET A 1 27.00 -14.81 8.55
N LYS A 2 25.86 -15.49 8.33
CA LYS A 2 25.47 -15.93 6.99
C LYS A 2 24.83 -14.74 6.27
N ASN A 3 25.41 -14.32 5.16
CA ASN A 3 24.83 -13.27 4.32
C ASN A 3 23.72 -13.87 3.45
N VAL A 4 22.57 -13.24 3.46
CA VAL A 4 21.48 -13.56 2.53
C VAL A 4 21.72 -12.78 1.24
N ARG A 5 21.77 -13.48 0.11
CA ARG A 5 21.92 -12.87 -1.22
C ARG A 5 20.69 -13.16 -2.05
N LEU A 6 20.23 -12.19 -2.81
CA LEU A 6 19.24 -12.36 -3.85
C LEU A 6 19.95 -12.61 -5.18
N VAL A 7 19.70 -13.74 -5.81
CA VAL A 7 20.32 -14.10 -7.08
C VAL A 7 19.25 -14.38 -8.14
N SER A 8 19.48 -13.98 -9.39
CA SER A 8 18.56 -14.20 -10.48
C SER A 8 18.52 -15.67 -10.95
N ASP A 9 19.64 -16.36 -10.80
CA ASP A 9 19.80 -17.77 -11.10
C ASP A 9 20.77 -18.36 -10.07
N TRP A 10 20.46 -19.56 -9.56
CA TRP A 10 21.29 -20.27 -8.60
C TRP A 10 22.71 -20.63 -9.15
N LYS A 11 22.89 -20.52 -10.47
CA LYS A 11 24.19 -20.72 -11.14
C LYS A 11 25.02 -19.45 -11.30
N THR A 12 24.43 -18.28 -11.05
CA THR A 12 25.14 -16.99 -11.17
C THR A 12 25.49 -16.45 -9.81
N ASP A 13 26.75 -16.06 -9.66
CA ASP A 13 27.26 -15.45 -8.40
C ASP A 13 26.97 -13.93 -8.34
N HIS A 14 26.16 -13.43 -9.28
CA HIS A 14 25.78 -12.02 -9.35
C HIS A 14 24.65 -11.70 -8.37
N ASP A 15 24.95 -10.82 -7.43
CA ASP A 15 23.95 -10.25 -6.52
C ASP A 15 23.04 -9.29 -7.29
N ILE A 16 21.77 -9.64 -7.42
CA ILE A 16 20.75 -8.83 -8.13
C ILE A 16 20.58 -7.46 -7.50
N MET A 17 20.85 -7.30 -6.19
CA MET A 17 20.73 -6.03 -5.50
C MET A 17 21.58 -4.92 -6.14
N ASN A 18 22.70 -5.28 -6.77
CA ASN A 18 23.57 -4.32 -7.45
C ASN A 18 23.07 -3.91 -8.85
N THR A 19 22.09 -4.63 -9.39
CA THR A 19 21.53 -4.37 -10.73
C THR A 19 20.11 -3.84 -10.71
N MET A 20 19.44 -3.89 -9.55
CA MET A 20 18.08 -3.39 -9.38
C MET A 20 18.01 -1.88 -9.25
N SER A 21 16.95 -1.29 -9.80
CA SER A 21 16.57 0.09 -9.51
C SER A 21 16.11 0.23 -8.05
N SER A 22 16.16 1.46 -7.53
CA SER A 22 15.68 1.75 -6.15
C SER A 22 14.23 1.29 -5.93
N GLY A 23 13.36 1.47 -6.93
CA GLY A 23 11.96 1.01 -6.85
C GLY A 23 11.82 -0.50 -6.80
N GLN A 24 12.63 -1.23 -7.56
CA GLN A 24 12.67 -2.70 -7.51
C GLN A 24 13.17 -3.20 -6.16
N ILE A 25 14.21 -2.58 -5.61
CA ILE A 25 14.72 -2.92 -4.28
C ILE A 25 13.64 -2.70 -3.22
N SER A 26 12.95 -1.56 -3.25
CA SER A 26 11.85 -1.27 -2.33
C SER A 26 10.74 -2.32 -2.44
N ALA A 27 10.34 -2.69 -3.65
CA ALA A 27 9.33 -3.73 -3.87
C ALA A 27 9.75 -5.07 -3.27
N VAL A 28 11.01 -5.49 -3.46
CA VAL A 28 11.55 -6.74 -2.89
C VAL A 28 11.57 -6.69 -1.36
N VAL A 29 12.01 -5.59 -0.77
CA VAL A 29 12.07 -5.42 0.69
C VAL A 29 10.67 -5.49 1.30
N ILE A 30 9.69 -4.82 0.68
CA ILE A 30 8.30 -4.86 1.15
C ILE A 30 7.73 -6.27 0.98
N ALA A 31 7.93 -6.92 -0.17
CA ALA A 31 7.46 -8.28 -0.40
C ALA A 31 8.03 -9.27 0.62
N LEU A 32 9.33 -9.18 0.93
CA LEU A 32 9.98 -9.99 1.96
C LEU A 32 9.40 -9.71 3.34
N THR A 33 9.21 -8.43 3.69
CA THR A 33 8.63 -8.03 4.99
C THR A 33 7.21 -8.58 5.14
N LEU A 34 6.39 -8.49 4.10
CA LEU A 34 5.03 -9.04 4.09
C LEU A 34 5.03 -10.57 4.18
N ALA A 35 5.93 -11.25 3.48
CA ALA A 35 6.09 -12.70 3.57
C ALA A 35 6.48 -13.13 4.99
N LEU A 36 7.44 -12.45 5.61
CA LEU A 36 7.82 -12.70 7.00
C LEU A 36 6.67 -12.42 7.97
N ASN A 37 5.90 -11.34 7.73
CA ASN A 37 4.70 -11.05 8.53
C ASN A 37 3.69 -12.19 8.45
N ARG A 38 3.45 -12.75 7.26
CA ARG A 38 2.52 -13.86 7.05
C ARG A 38 2.95 -15.12 7.81
N VAL A 39 4.24 -15.38 7.90
CA VAL A 39 4.77 -16.58 8.56
C VAL A 39 4.87 -16.42 10.07
N TYR A 40 5.44 -15.30 10.53
CA TYR A 40 5.85 -15.13 11.94
C TYR A 40 4.91 -14.25 12.75
N ALA A 41 4.20 -13.33 12.12
CA ALA A 41 3.34 -12.35 12.81
C ALA A 41 1.85 -12.72 12.74
N LYS A 42 1.52 -14.00 12.82
CA LYS A 42 0.12 -14.49 12.72
C LYS A 42 -0.81 -13.89 13.77
N ASN A 43 -0.30 -13.61 14.95
CA ASN A 43 -1.08 -13.07 16.07
C ASN A 43 -1.27 -11.54 15.99
N PHE A 44 -0.57 -10.87 15.09
CA PHE A 44 -0.73 -9.42 14.88
C PHE A 44 -1.81 -9.17 13.83
N SER A 45 -2.82 -8.41 14.20
CA SER A 45 -3.96 -8.05 13.33
C SER A 45 -3.70 -6.79 12.50
N THR A 46 -2.58 -6.10 12.71
CA THR A 46 -2.28 -4.80 12.07
C THR A 46 -0.95 -4.84 11.35
N ILE A 47 -0.92 -4.25 10.15
CA ILE A 47 0.30 -3.98 9.37
C ILE A 47 0.42 -2.47 9.22
N LEU A 48 1.59 -1.93 9.57
CA LEU A 48 1.94 -0.52 9.40
C LEU A 48 2.94 -0.39 8.25
N ILE A 49 2.63 0.45 7.28
CA ILE A 49 3.47 0.70 6.10
C ILE A 49 3.63 2.22 5.95
N ASP A 50 4.86 2.68 6.10
CA ASP A 50 5.19 4.09 5.99
C ASP A 50 5.75 4.40 4.60
N ASP A 51 5.03 5.21 3.84
CA ASP A 51 5.37 5.73 2.51
C ASP A 51 6.03 4.72 1.55
N PRO A 52 5.36 3.57 1.27
CA PRO A 52 5.98 2.46 0.53
C PRO A 52 6.27 2.78 -0.93
N VAL A 53 5.68 3.84 -1.46
CA VAL A 53 5.60 4.10 -2.90
C VAL A 53 6.52 5.21 -3.38
N GLN A 54 7.27 5.85 -2.50
CA GLN A 54 8.15 6.97 -2.83
C GLN A 54 9.11 6.67 -4.01
N THR A 55 9.46 5.40 -4.20
CA THR A 55 10.40 4.96 -5.24
C THR A 55 9.79 3.92 -6.19
N MET A 56 8.54 3.52 -5.99
CA MET A 56 7.87 2.50 -6.80
C MET A 56 7.26 3.09 -8.07
N ASP A 57 7.32 2.33 -9.15
CA ASP A 57 6.52 2.60 -10.34
C ASP A 57 5.04 2.20 -10.15
N ASP A 58 4.18 2.64 -11.07
CA ASP A 58 2.73 2.38 -11.01
C ASP A 58 2.40 0.88 -11.04
N ILE A 59 3.24 0.04 -11.64
CA ILE A 59 3.05 -1.41 -11.75
C ILE A 59 3.30 -2.06 -10.39
N ASN A 60 4.43 -1.75 -9.77
CA ASN A 60 4.78 -2.26 -8.45
C ASN A 60 3.80 -1.77 -7.38
N MET A 61 3.36 -0.51 -7.46
CA MET A 61 2.33 0.03 -6.58
C MET A 61 1.00 -0.72 -6.73
N SER A 62 0.55 -0.96 -7.96
CA SER A 62 -0.71 -1.69 -8.18
C SER A 62 -0.62 -3.13 -7.69
N SER A 63 0.51 -3.78 -7.86
CA SER A 63 0.77 -5.13 -7.37
C SER A 63 0.75 -5.19 -5.84
N LEU A 64 1.35 -4.20 -5.17
CA LEU A 64 1.30 -4.08 -3.71
C LEU A 64 -0.14 -3.96 -3.20
N VAL A 65 -0.96 -3.12 -3.84
CA VAL A 65 -2.36 -2.94 -3.45
C VAL A 65 -3.15 -4.25 -3.58
N GLU A 66 -2.96 -4.97 -4.70
CA GLU A 66 -3.65 -6.25 -4.92
C GLU A 66 -3.16 -7.33 -3.92
N LEU A 67 -1.86 -7.38 -3.64
CA LEU A 67 -1.29 -8.29 -2.64
C LEU A 67 -1.89 -8.03 -1.25
N LEU A 68 -1.91 -6.77 -0.81
CA LEU A 68 -2.47 -6.41 0.49
C LEU A 68 -3.97 -6.73 0.59
N ARG A 69 -4.72 -6.51 -0.48
CA ARG A 69 -6.16 -6.80 -0.52
C ARG A 69 -6.49 -8.29 -0.47
N ASN A 70 -5.73 -9.09 -1.21
CA ASN A 70 -6.03 -10.50 -1.39
C ASN A 70 -5.46 -11.35 -0.25
N ASP A 71 -4.20 -11.14 0.08
CA ASP A 71 -3.47 -12.00 1.01
C ASP A 71 -3.50 -11.50 2.47
N PHE A 72 -3.88 -10.23 2.69
CA PHE A 72 -3.92 -9.61 4.02
C PHE A 72 -5.29 -8.99 4.33
N SER A 73 -6.36 -9.53 3.75
CA SER A 73 -7.74 -9.08 3.97
C SER A 73 -8.21 -9.27 5.41
N ASP A 74 -7.58 -10.17 6.16
CA ASP A 74 -7.78 -10.45 7.57
C ASP A 74 -7.11 -9.44 8.52
N LYS A 75 -6.30 -8.51 7.97
CA LYS A 75 -5.52 -7.55 8.75
C LYS A 75 -5.96 -6.10 8.54
N GLN A 76 -5.80 -5.31 9.56
CA GLN A 76 -5.91 -3.86 9.45
C GLN A 76 -4.64 -3.31 8.82
N ILE A 77 -4.77 -2.62 7.68
CA ILE A 77 -3.66 -1.95 7.03
C ILE A 77 -3.68 -0.47 7.42
N ILE A 78 -2.59 0.01 7.98
CA ILE A 78 -2.34 1.43 8.24
C ILE A 78 -1.22 1.85 7.30
N LEU A 79 -1.55 2.72 6.35
CA LEU A 79 -0.62 3.16 5.32
C LEU A 79 -0.52 4.69 5.36
N SER A 80 0.71 5.20 5.44
CA SER A 80 0.99 6.62 5.24
C SER A 80 1.51 6.86 3.82
N THR A 81 1.23 8.01 3.27
CA THR A 81 1.81 8.50 2.02
C THR A 81 1.68 10.01 1.93
N HIS A 82 2.65 10.65 1.31
CA HIS A 82 2.59 12.06 0.98
C HIS A 82 2.04 12.31 -0.44
N GLU A 83 1.84 11.26 -1.24
CA GLU A 83 1.33 11.36 -2.60
C GLU A 83 -0.20 11.21 -2.67
N ASP A 84 -0.88 12.27 -3.09
CA ASP A 84 -2.35 12.30 -3.22
C ASP A 84 -2.86 11.27 -4.25
N LYS A 85 -2.13 11.05 -5.35
CA LYS A 85 -2.46 10.02 -6.36
C LYS A 85 -2.51 8.63 -5.74
N VAL A 86 -1.52 8.30 -4.92
CA VAL A 86 -1.40 7.02 -4.23
C VAL A 86 -2.53 6.83 -3.23
N ALA A 87 -2.77 7.84 -2.37
CA ALA A 87 -3.85 7.81 -1.40
C ALA A 87 -5.21 7.56 -2.05
N ARG A 88 -5.49 8.24 -3.17
CA ARG A 88 -6.73 8.04 -3.95
C ARG A 88 -6.82 6.65 -4.55
N TYR A 89 -5.74 6.13 -5.09
CA TYR A 89 -5.73 4.81 -5.71
C TYR A 89 -6.00 3.70 -4.68
N PHE A 90 -5.31 3.73 -3.53
CA PHE A 90 -5.57 2.81 -2.42
C PHE A 90 -7.01 2.90 -1.95
N THR A 91 -7.50 4.12 -1.72
CA THR A 91 -8.88 4.36 -1.29
C THR A 91 -9.89 3.76 -2.27
N TYR A 92 -9.74 4.04 -3.56
CA TYR A 92 -10.62 3.50 -4.60
C TYR A 92 -10.65 1.97 -4.60
N LYS A 93 -9.48 1.35 -4.53
CA LYS A 93 -9.36 -0.11 -4.56
C LYS A 93 -9.98 -0.77 -3.33
N TYR A 94 -9.78 -0.18 -2.14
CA TYR A 94 -10.32 -0.74 -0.91
C TYR A 94 -11.81 -0.47 -0.72
N ILE A 95 -12.32 0.71 -1.04
CA ILE A 95 -13.76 1.00 -0.96
C ILE A 95 -14.57 0.05 -1.83
N LYS A 96 -14.11 -0.20 -3.06
CA LYS A 96 -14.82 -1.06 -4.01
C LYS A 96 -14.96 -2.51 -3.53
N HIS A 97 -14.04 -2.99 -2.69
CA HIS A 97 -13.97 -4.41 -2.34
C HIS A 97 -14.21 -4.75 -0.87
N SER A 98 -13.85 -3.88 0.06
CA SER A 98 -13.97 -4.16 1.51
C SER A 98 -14.83 -3.15 2.27
N GLY A 99 -15.14 -2.03 1.67
CA GLY A 99 -16.10 -1.05 2.20
C GLY A 99 -15.65 -0.22 3.41
N LYS A 100 -14.50 -0.47 4.00
CA LYS A 100 -14.07 0.22 5.23
C LYS A 100 -12.70 0.86 5.06
N VAL A 101 -12.69 2.12 4.62
CA VAL A 101 -11.49 2.95 4.54
C VAL A 101 -11.66 4.19 5.38
N LYS A 102 -10.67 4.51 6.21
CA LYS A 102 -10.59 5.76 6.95
C LYS A 102 -9.38 6.54 6.46
N ILE A 103 -9.60 7.76 6.01
CA ILE A 103 -8.53 8.66 5.57
C ILE A 103 -8.32 9.72 6.64
N VAL A 104 -7.05 9.96 6.96
CA VAL A 104 -6.62 10.97 7.93
C VAL A 104 -5.65 11.90 7.23
N ASN A 105 -6.01 13.19 7.11
CA ASN A 105 -5.11 14.21 6.57
C ASN A 105 -4.35 14.87 7.73
N LEU A 106 -3.08 14.52 7.88
CA LEU A 106 -2.22 15.02 8.94
C LEU A 106 -1.83 16.51 8.78
N MET A 107 -2.00 17.07 7.58
CA MET A 107 -1.70 18.49 7.31
C MET A 107 -2.80 19.44 7.80
N GLN A 108 -4.01 18.94 8.00
CA GLN A 108 -5.12 19.71 8.54
C GLN A 108 -5.11 19.67 10.08
N ARG A 109 -4.21 20.44 10.68
CA ARG A 109 -3.99 20.44 12.13
C ARG A 109 -5.16 20.98 12.98
N LYS A 110 -6.20 21.59 12.39
CA LYS A 110 -7.22 22.33 13.17
C LYS A 110 -8.45 21.54 13.55
N GLU A 111 -8.80 20.50 12.82
CA GLU A 111 -9.91 19.62 13.21
C GLU A 111 -9.65 18.20 12.72
N TYR A 112 -9.46 17.34 13.66
CA TYR A 112 -9.44 15.91 13.42
C TYR A 112 -10.90 15.47 13.24
N VAL A 113 -11.46 15.69 12.06
CA VAL A 113 -12.78 15.16 11.71
C VAL A 113 -12.55 13.78 11.12
N PRO A 114 -12.89 12.69 11.82
CA PRO A 114 -12.92 11.38 11.21
C PRO A 114 -14.01 11.39 10.15
N THR A 115 -13.61 11.50 8.89
CA THR A 115 -14.54 11.34 7.77
C THR A 115 -14.89 9.85 7.69
N ASN A 116 -16.05 9.48 8.20
CA ASN A 116 -16.54 8.11 8.16
C ASN A 116 -16.94 7.67 6.73
N SER A 117 -16.97 8.60 5.79
CA SER A 117 -17.23 8.32 4.40
C SER A 117 -16.33 9.18 3.52
N TYR A 118 -15.48 8.54 2.74
CA TYR A 118 -14.79 9.20 1.65
C TYR A 118 -15.69 9.16 0.42
N VAL A 119 -16.33 10.29 0.11
CA VAL A 119 -17.05 10.44 -1.13
C VAL A 119 -16.06 10.81 -2.22
N TYR A 120 -15.88 9.93 -3.19
CA TYR A 120 -15.06 10.22 -4.36
C TYR A 120 -15.64 11.42 -5.11
N ARG A 121 -14.83 12.44 -5.43
CA ARG A 121 -15.30 13.68 -6.11
C ARG A 121 -16.08 13.44 -7.40
N GLY A 122 -15.92 12.29 -8.06
CA GLY A 122 -16.69 11.87 -9.22
C GLY A 122 -18.16 11.51 -8.91
N ALA A 123 -18.47 11.10 -7.69
CA ALA A 123 -19.82 10.78 -7.27
C ALA A 123 -20.63 12.03 -6.86
N MET A 124 -19.97 13.11 -6.46
CA MET A 124 -20.64 14.37 -6.12
C MET A 124 -21.34 15.06 -7.30
N LYS A 125 -20.92 14.78 -8.55
CA LYS A 125 -21.57 15.35 -9.73
C LYS A 125 -22.91 14.72 -10.08
N SER A 126 -23.20 13.52 -9.60
CA SER A 126 -24.47 12.84 -9.88
C SER A 126 -25.60 13.21 -8.90
N GLU A 127 -25.26 13.62 -7.69
CA GLU A 127 -26.28 14.03 -6.70
C GLU A 127 -26.71 15.50 -6.85
N ALA A 128 -25.87 16.36 -7.40
CA ALA A 128 -26.23 17.76 -7.66
C ALA A 128 -27.16 17.95 -8.86
N SER A 129 -27.36 16.93 -9.70
CA SER A 129 -28.25 17.01 -10.88
C SER A 129 -29.65 16.45 -10.64
N SER A 130 -29.92 15.84 -9.47
CA SER A 130 -31.21 15.28 -9.11
C SER A 130 -32.01 16.14 -8.13
N ALA A 131 -31.52 17.32 -7.74
CA ALA A 131 -32.20 18.31 -6.89
C ALA A 131 -32.52 19.60 -7.64
N GLY A 132 -33.02 19.46 -8.87
CA GLY A 132 -33.53 20.55 -9.69
C GLY A 132 -34.96 20.29 -10.08
#